data_beaa4a8c30178335607ea483fe8a36e4
#
_entry.id   beaa4a8c30178335607ea483fe8a36e4
#
_cell.length_a   1.000
_cell.length_b   1.000
_cell.length_c   1.000
_cell.angle_alpha   90.00
_cell.angle_beta   90.00
_cell.angle_gamma   90.00
#
_symmetry.space_group_name_H-M   'P 1'
#
loop_
_entity.id
_entity.type
_entity.pdbx_description
1 polymer ?
#
loop_
_entity_poly.entity_id
_entity_poly.type
_entity_poly.pdbx_seq_one_letter_code
_entity_poly.pdbx_strand_id
1 'polypeptide(L)'
;MIVARAHHIGTTGGEERGMEVGVGLPTTTPGADGRCLLEWARRAEEGPFASLGVLDRMLYRSVEPFAALSAAAAVTTRVRLVTMVVIGPLRNTVLLAKQAASLDLLSGGRLTLGLAIGARADDYQALGVDQAGRGRRLGEQLAELRSIWEKAEVGPEPVQPGGPPLLAGGMSGEAFARMARSADGYVHGGGPPRAFAGAAAKAWAAWRDLERPGRPQLWGQGYFALGDADPGSAYLRDYYAFTGPFASRIAAGNLTSGRAVKDFVRGYQEAGCDQLVLLPTVSDPAQLDRLADVLA
;
A
#
# COMPACT_ATOMS: atom_id res chain seq x y z
N MET A 1 30.32 -12.12 -23.22
CA MET A 1 29.65 -13.30 -22.63
C MET A 1 29.57 -13.03 -21.13
N ILE A 2 28.54 -12.32 -20.68
CA ILE A 2 28.31 -11.96 -19.27
C ILE A 2 27.03 -12.67 -18.87
N VAL A 3 27.16 -13.68 -18.00
CA VAL A 3 26.04 -14.49 -17.50
C VAL A 3 25.36 -13.71 -16.38
N ALA A 4 24.17 -13.22 -16.63
CA ALA A 4 23.30 -12.65 -15.61
C ALA A 4 22.81 -13.79 -14.69
N ARG A 5 23.14 -13.73 -13.39
CA ARG A 5 22.58 -14.61 -12.38
C ARG A 5 21.13 -14.22 -12.12
N ALA A 6 20.21 -15.04 -12.57
CA ALA A 6 18.81 -14.98 -12.16
C ALA A 6 18.72 -15.29 -10.66
N HIS A 7 18.20 -14.36 -9.87
CA HIS A 7 17.84 -14.64 -8.49
C HIS A 7 16.59 -15.53 -8.49
N HIS A 8 16.82 -16.79 -8.30
CA HIS A 8 15.78 -17.79 -8.04
C HIS A 8 15.19 -17.49 -6.65
N ILE A 9 13.91 -17.12 -6.60
CA ILE A 9 13.13 -17.10 -5.36
C ILE A 9 12.75 -18.56 -5.06
N GLY A 10 13.67 -19.25 -4.41
CA GLY A 10 13.46 -20.61 -3.91
C GLY A 10 12.59 -20.58 -2.65
N THR A 11 11.47 -21.26 -2.71
CA THR A 11 10.68 -21.68 -1.56
C THR A 11 11.44 -22.79 -0.83
N THR A 12 12.15 -22.46 0.26
CA THR A 12 12.49 -23.45 1.33
C THR A 12 13.09 -22.72 2.53
N GLY A 13 12.58 -22.99 3.75
CA GLY A 13 13.19 -22.67 5.03
C GLY A 13 12.75 -21.32 5.60
N GLY A 14 12.02 -21.34 6.72
CA GLY A 14 11.61 -20.13 7.45
C GLY A 14 12.81 -19.44 8.10
N GLU A 15 13.48 -18.58 7.35
CA GLU A 15 14.20 -17.46 7.95
C GLU A 15 13.14 -16.45 8.39
N GLU A 16 13.14 -16.10 9.67
CA GLU A 16 12.39 -14.95 10.20
C GLU A 16 12.94 -13.70 9.50
N ARG A 17 12.34 -13.36 8.36
CA ARG A 17 12.62 -12.06 7.73
C ARG A 17 12.08 -11.00 8.67
N GLY A 18 12.96 -10.14 9.15
CA GLY A 18 12.56 -8.97 9.93
C GLY A 18 11.57 -8.11 9.14
N MET A 19 10.69 -7.40 9.84
CA MET A 19 9.76 -6.46 9.22
C MET A 19 10.53 -5.40 8.43
N GLU A 20 10.10 -5.15 7.19
CA GLU A 20 10.64 -4.08 6.35
C GLU A 20 9.83 -2.78 6.56
N VAL A 21 10.52 -1.62 6.50
CA VAL A 21 9.87 -0.31 6.56
C VAL A 21 9.95 0.37 5.20
N GLY A 22 8.80 0.78 4.69
CA GLY A 22 8.66 1.61 3.50
C GLY A 22 8.14 3.00 3.84
N VAL A 23 8.10 3.88 2.84
CA VAL A 23 7.52 5.22 2.96
C VAL A 23 6.48 5.50 1.90
N GLY A 24 5.54 6.39 2.18
CA GLY A 24 4.59 6.87 1.20
C GLY A 24 5.17 8.01 0.35
N LEU A 25 4.75 8.10 -0.92
CA LEU A 25 4.89 9.33 -1.70
C LEU A 25 3.85 10.35 -1.20
N PRO A 26 4.19 11.66 -1.11
CA PRO A 26 3.27 12.69 -0.64
C PRO A 26 2.21 13.09 -1.68
N THR A 27 1.57 12.10 -2.34
CA THR A 27 0.63 12.30 -3.44
C THR A 27 -0.65 13.04 -3.05
N THR A 28 -1.02 12.98 -1.77
CA THR A 28 -2.21 13.61 -1.19
C THR A 28 -1.87 14.77 -0.26
N THR A 29 -0.58 14.99 0.00
CA THR A 29 -0.11 15.96 0.98
C THR A 29 -0.11 17.37 0.39
N PRO A 30 -0.64 18.39 1.10
CA PRO A 30 -0.64 19.77 0.62
C PRO A 30 0.76 20.28 0.28
N GLY A 31 0.87 21.02 -0.82
CA GLY A 31 2.14 21.61 -1.27
C GLY A 31 3.06 20.66 -2.05
N ALA A 32 2.73 19.38 -2.17
CA ALA A 32 3.48 18.48 -3.02
C ALA A 32 3.18 18.75 -4.51
N ASP A 33 4.22 18.94 -5.31
CA ASP A 33 4.16 19.02 -6.77
C ASP A 33 4.90 17.84 -7.42
N GLY A 34 4.88 17.75 -8.74
CA GLY A 34 5.55 16.66 -9.46
C GLY A 34 7.06 16.61 -9.24
N ARG A 35 7.72 17.75 -9.00
CA ARG A 35 9.15 17.82 -8.70
C ARG A 35 9.43 17.26 -7.31
N CYS A 36 8.63 17.63 -6.34
CA CYS A 36 8.67 17.09 -4.98
C CYS A 36 8.52 15.56 -4.98
N LEU A 37 7.55 15.01 -5.74
CA LEU A 37 7.34 13.56 -5.82
C LEU A 37 8.56 12.82 -6.39
N LEU A 38 9.20 13.35 -7.43
CA LEU A 38 10.39 12.74 -8.03
C LEU A 38 11.61 12.82 -7.10
N GLU A 39 11.80 13.95 -6.41
CA GLU A 39 12.86 14.09 -5.40
C GLU A 39 12.65 13.11 -4.24
N TRP A 40 11.40 13.01 -3.75
CA TRP A 40 11.02 12.06 -2.71
C TRP A 40 11.34 10.62 -3.08
N ALA A 41 10.99 10.23 -4.32
CA ALA A 41 11.27 8.88 -4.82
C ALA A 41 12.78 8.58 -4.86
N ARG A 42 13.61 9.52 -5.33
CA ARG A 42 15.08 9.36 -5.37
C ARG A 42 15.67 9.23 -3.96
N ARG A 43 15.27 10.09 -3.02
CA ARG A 43 15.74 10.00 -1.63
C ARG A 43 15.31 8.71 -0.95
N ALA A 44 14.10 8.22 -1.23
CA ALA A 44 13.66 6.93 -0.71
C ALA A 44 14.47 5.76 -1.29
N GLU A 45 14.84 5.84 -2.58
CA GLU A 45 15.72 4.85 -3.23
C GLU A 45 17.10 4.80 -2.59
N GLU A 46 17.67 5.95 -2.23
CA GLU A 46 18.97 6.08 -1.59
C GLU A 46 18.95 5.73 -0.08
N GLY A 47 17.79 5.87 0.55
CA GLY A 47 17.59 5.64 1.98
C GLY A 47 17.34 4.16 2.35
N PRO A 48 17.09 3.88 3.64
CA PRO A 48 16.91 2.51 4.15
C PRO A 48 15.49 1.96 3.91
N PHE A 49 14.72 2.56 3.02
CA PHE A 49 13.32 2.21 2.81
C PHE A 49 13.16 1.06 1.81
N ALA A 50 12.27 0.12 2.12
CA ALA A 50 12.01 -1.05 1.29
C ALA A 50 10.98 -0.81 0.20
N SER A 51 10.08 0.17 0.38
CA SER A 51 8.99 0.43 -0.57
C SER A 51 8.54 1.89 -0.60
N LEU A 52 7.90 2.26 -1.73
CA LEU A 52 7.17 3.51 -1.94
C LEU A 52 5.67 3.21 -2.07
N GLY A 53 4.87 3.77 -1.16
CA GLY A 53 3.42 3.60 -1.13
C GLY A 53 2.67 4.83 -1.63
N VAL A 54 1.49 4.62 -2.24
CA VAL A 54 0.59 5.72 -2.65
C VAL A 54 -0.83 5.47 -2.16
N LEU A 55 -1.52 6.55 -1.78
CA LEU A 55 -2.94 6.56 -1.47
C LEU A 55 -3.78 6.82 -2.74
N ASP A 56 -5.04 6.37 -2.73
CA ASP A 56 -5.99 6.60 -3.81
C ASP A 56 -7.22 7.35 -3.32
N ARG A 57 -7.55 8.45 -4.01
CA ARG A 57 -8.80 9.21 -3.85
C ARG A 57 -9.19 9.88 -5.15
N MET A 58 -10.49 9.83 -5.48
CA MET A 58 -11.01 10.50 -6.68
C MET A 58 -11.24 11.99 -6.44
N LEU A 59 -12.03 12.33 -5.43
CA LEU A 59 -12.37 13.71 -5.10
C LEU A 59 -11.41 14.31 -4.07
N TYR A 60 -10.14 14.42 -4.45
CA TYR A 60 -9.11 15.07 -3.64
C TYR A 60 -8.02 15.67 -4.53
N ARG A 61 -7.30 16.65 -4.02
CA ARG A 61 -6.13 17.23 -4.71
C ARG A 61 -4.95 16.27 -4.60
N SER A 62 -5.01 15.17 -5.32
CA SER A 62 -3.98 14.14 -5.29
C SER A 62 -3.58 13.74 -6.70
N VAL A 63 -2.35 13.24 -6.82
CA VAL A 63 -1.89 12.60 -8.07
C VAL A 63 -2.45 11.18 -8.11
N GLU A 64 -2.90 10.75 -9.29
CA GLU A 64 -3.44 9.42 -9.52
C GLU A 64 -2.35 8.35 -9.23
N PRO A 65 -2.70 7.24 -8.52
CA PRO A 65 -1.74 6.27 -8.03
C PRO A 65 -0.80 5.67 -9.08
N PHE A 66 -1.34 5.23 -10.21
CA PHE A 66 -0.52 4.61 -11.26
C PHE A 66 0.38 5.63 -11.95
N ALA A 67 -0.10 6.87 -12.15
CA ALA A 67 0.72 7.95 -12.68
C ALA A 67 1.90 8.27 -11.74
N ALA A 68 1.64 8.39 -10.43
CA ALA A 68 2.65 8.65 -9.43
C ALA A 68 3.69 7.53 -9.33
N LEU A 69 3.25 6.27 -9.29
CA LEU A 69 4.15 5.12 -9.21
C LEU A 69 4.92 4.89 -10.52
N SER A 70 4.34 5.20 -11.69
CA SER A 70 5.08 5.15 -12.96
C SER A 70 6.20 6.18 -13.01
N ALA A 71 5.94 7.40 -12.52
CA ALA A 71 6.97 8.42 -12.39
C ALA A 71 8.08 8.01 -11.40
N ALA A 72 7.71 7.39 -10.27
CA ALA A 72 8.67 6.84 -9.31
C ALA A 72 9.47 5.67 -9.91
N ALA A 73 8.84 4.77 -10.69
CA ALA A 73 9.51 3.66 -11.36
C ALA A 73 10.64 4.12 -12.27
N ALA A 74 10.44 5.26 -12.96
CA ALA A 74 11.43 5.82 -13.89
C ALA A 74 12.69 6.37 -13.21
N VAL A 75 12.66 6.62 -11.89
CA VAL A 75 13.78 7.22 -11.14
C VAL A 75 14.28 6.34 -9.99
N THR A 76 13.79 5.09 -9.92
CA THR A 76 14.15 4.11 -8.87
C THR A 76 14.40 2.74 -9.50
N THR A 77 15.21 1.91 -8.83
CA THR A 77 15.56 0.56 -9.31
C THR A 77 15.41 -0.53 -8.25
N ARG A 78 15.36 -0.16 -6.96
CA ARG A 78 15.38 -1.07 -5.82
C ARG A 78 14.08 -1.12 -5.05
N VAL A 79 13.54 0.04 -4.66
CA VAL A 79 12.36 0.09 -3.79
C VAL A 79 11.13 -0.51 -4.48
N ARG A 80 10.35 -1.29 -3.72
CA ARG A 80 9.06 -1.80 -4.20
C ARG A 80 8.07 -0.64 -4.37
N LEU A 81 7.15 -0.79 -5.29
CA LEU A 81 6.09 0.18 -5.55
C LEU A 81 4.77 -0.44 -5.09
N VAL A 82 4.02 0.26 -4.24
CA VAL A 82 2.81 -0.32 -3.67
C VAL A 82 1.64 0.67 -3.63
N THR A 83 0.47 0.19 -3.97
CA THR A 83 -0.77 0.95 -3.75
C THR A 83 -1.32 0.64 -2.34
N MET A 84 -1.62 1.70 -1.56
CA MET A 84 -2.00 1.61 -0.13
C MET A 84 -3.34 2.29 0.20
N VAL A 85 -4.42 2.02 -0.48
CA VAL A 85 -4.72 1.03 -1.51
C VAL A 85 -5.46 1.68 -2.67
N VAL A 86 -5.50 1.03 -3.84
CA VAL A 86 -6.41 1.43 -4.93
C VAL A 86 -7.85 1.03 -4.59
N ILE A 87 -8.79 1.92 -4.88
CA ILE A 87 -10.23 1.63 -4.75
C ILE A 87 -10.68 0.83 -5.97
N GLY A 88 -10.53 -0.51 -5.89
CA GLY A 88 -10.75 -1.42 -7.01
C GLY A 88 -12.10 -1.25 -7.70
N PRO A 89 -13.24 -1.28 -6.95
CA PRO A 89 -14.58 -1.21 -7.56
C PRO A 89 -14.89 0.07 -8.35
N LEU A 90 -14.07 1.10 -8.25
CA LEU A 90 -14.17 2.33 -9.05
C LEU A 90 -13.50 2.20 -10.43
N ARG A 91 -12.81 1.10 -10.70
CA ARG A 91 -12.03 0.88 -11.92
C ARG A 91 -12.56 -0.29 -12.72
N ASN A 92 -12.52 -0.16 -14.04
CA ASN A 92 -12.72 -1.30 -14.93
C ASN A 92 -11.60 -2.31 -14.74
N THR A 93 -11.92 -3.60 -14.58
CA THR A 93 -10.96 -4.67 -14.25
C THR A 93 -9.91 -4.86 -15.34
N VAL A 94 -10.31 -4.85 -16.62
CA VAL A 94 -9.40 -5.03 -17.75
C VAL A 94 -8.40 -3.87 -17.83
N LEU A 95 -8.88 -2.62 -17.65
CA LEU A 95 -8.01 -1.46 -17.61
C LEU A 95 -7.06 -1.50 -16.42
N LEU A 96 -7.54 -1.89 -15.24
CA LEU A 96 -6.72 -2.05 -14.04
C LEU A 96 -5.64 -3.13 -14.22
N ALA A 97 -6.00 -4.27 -14.83
CA ALA A 97 -5.04 -5.33 -15.16
C ALA A 97 -3.93 -4.82 -16.09
N LYS A 98 -4.31 -4.06 -17.13
CA LYS A 98 -3.36 -3.45 -18.07
C LYS A 98 -2.45 -2.42 -17.40
N GLN A 99 -3.00 -1.55 -16.57
CA GLN A 99 -2.23 -0.54 -15.83
C GLN A 99 -1.22 -1.20 -14.87
N ALA A 100 -1.66 -2.22 -14.12
CA ALA A 100 -0.81 -2.95 -13.19
C ALA A 100 0.31 -3.71 -13.92
N ALA A 101 0.01 -4.42 -15.00
CA ALA A 101 1.01 -5.12 -15.80
C ALA A 101 2.01 -4.15 -16.46
N SER A 102 1.54 -3.00 -16.94
CA SER A 102 2.40 -1.96 -17.50
C SER A 102 3.35 -1.38 -16.45
N LEU A 103 2.86 -1.08 -15.26
CA LEU A 103 3.69 -0.58 -14.17
C LEU A 103 4.65 -1.66 -13.66
N ASP A 104 4.23 -2.93 -13.63
CA ASP A 104 5.09 -4.05 -13.28
C ASP A 104 6.26 -4.18 -14.25
N LEU A 105 5.97 -4.09 -15.56
CA LEU A 105 7.00 -4.06 -16.60
C LEU A 105 7.95 -2.86 -16.46
N LEU A 106 7.42 -1.64 -16.33
CA LEU A 106 8.20 -0.41 -16.19
C LEU A 106 9.09 -0.41 -14.94
N SER A 107 8.64 -1.06 -13.89
CA SER A 107 9.39 -1.17 -12.63
C SER A 107 10.34 -2.38 -12.58
N GLY A 108 10.32 -3.27 -13.57
CA GLY A 108 11.12 -4.50 -13.54
C GLY A 108 10.65 -5.50 -12.48
N GLY A 109 9.33 -5.62 -12.28
CA GLY A 109 8.74 -6.61 -11.35
C GLY A 109 8.72 -6.15 -9.89
N ARG A 110 8.63 -4.83 -9.63
CA ARG A 110 8.61 -4.28 -8.26
C ARG A 110 7.22 -3.87 -7.76
N LEU A 111 6.17 -4.04 -8.55
CA LEU A 111 4.82 -3.67 -8.14
C LEU A 111 4.24 -4.66 -7.12
N THR A 112 3.56 -4.14 -6.11
CA THR A 112 2.60 -4.85 -5.25
C THR A 112 1.27 -4.07 -5.31
N LEU A 113 0.19 -4.75 -5.65
CA LEU A 113 -1.11 -4.12 -5.86
C LEU A 113 -2.03 -4.32 -4.64
N GLY A 114 -2.12 -3.31 -3.81
CA GLY A 114 -3.08 -3.26 -2.70
C GLY A 114 -4.43 -2.72 -3.16
N LEU A 115 -5.51 -3.41 -2.84
CA LEU A 115 -6.87 -3.11 -3.27
C LEU A 115 -7.84 -3.10 -2.09
N ALA A 116 -8.79 -2.18 -2.09
CA ALA A 116 -9.91 -2.17 -1.15
C ALA A 116 -11.18 -1.62 -1.78
N ILE A 117 -12.30 -1.72 -1.04
CA ILE A 117 -13.60 -1.25 -1.51
C ILE A 117 -13.78 0.27 -1.42
N GLY A 118 -12.89 1.00 -0.73
CA GLY A 118 -13.11 2.42 -0.42
C GLY A 118 -14.24 2.65 0.58
N ALA A 119 -14.09 3.68 1.40
CA ALA A 119 -15.08 4.04 2.43
C ALA A 119 -15.99 5.21 2.02
N ARG A 120 -15.63 5.95 0.98
CA ARG A 120 -16.21 7.25 0.63
C ARG A 120 -17.31 7.12 -0.42
N ALA A 121 -18.49 7.62 -0.09
CA ALA A 121 -19.63 7.62 -1.01
C ALA A 121 -19.45 8.65 -2.14
N ASP A 122 -18.81 9.79 -1.85
CA ASP A 122 -18.56 10.87 -2.82
C ASP A 122 -17.66 10.41 -3.98
N ASP A 123 -16.62 9.59 -3.74
CA ASP A 123 -15.77 9.02 -4.79
C ASP A 123 -16.61 8.13 -5.75
N TYR A 124 -17.55 7.35 -5.21
CA TYR A 124 -18.46 6.52 -6.01
C TYR A 124 -19.44 7.35 -6.83
N GLN A 125 -20.01 8.40 -6.23
CA GLN A 125 -20.93 9.31 -6.88
C GLN A 125 -20.26 10.07 -8.04
N ALA A 126 -19.03 10.55 -7.83
CA ALA A 126 -18.26 11.28 -8.83
C ALA A 126 -18.00 10.46 -10.10
N LEU A 127 -17.86 9.14 -9.97
CA LEU A 127 -17.63 8.24 -11.10
C LEU A 127 -18.92 7.57 -11.62
N GLY A 128 -20.08 7.90 -11.07
CA GLY A 128 -21.35 7.27 -11.46
C GLY A 128 -21.40 5.77 -11.16
N VAL A 129 -20.60 5.29 -10.19
CA VAL A 129 -20.54 3.88 -9.83
C VAL A 129 -21.41 3.63 -8.61
N ASP A 130 -22.30 2.63 -8.69
CA ASP A 130 -23.12 2.25 -7.54
C ASP A 130 -22.22 1.68 -6.41
N GLN A 131 -22.39 2.22 -5.21
CA GLN A 131 -21.67 1.74 -4.02
C GLN A 131 -22.20 0.39 -3.52
N ALA A 132 -23.44 0.03 -3.85
CA ALA A 132 -23.98 -1.28 -3.50
C ALA A 132 -23.19 -2.42 -4.16
N GLY A 133 -23.01 -3.51 -3.45
CA GLY A 133 -22.30 -4.69 -3.98
C GLY A 133 -20.79 -4.49 -4.22
N ARG A 134 -20.17 -3.37 -3.78
CA ARG A 134 -18.74 -3.10 -3.98
C ARG A 134 -17.82 -4.20 -3.43
N GLY A 135 -18.24 -4.88 -2.36
CA GLY A 135 -17.50 -6.02 -1.80
C GLY A 135 -17.47 -7.21 -2.73
N ARG A 136 -18.60 -7.54 -3.36
CA ARG A 136 -18.71 -8.61 -4.36
C ARG A 136 -17.87 -8.25 -5.59
N ARG A 137 -18.04 -7.03 -6.13
CA ARG A 137 -17.24 -6.56 -7.28
C ARG A 137 -15.73 -6.66 -7.04
N LEU A 138 -15.24 -6.26 -5.85
CA LEU A 138 -13.81 -6.43 -5.54
C LEU A 138 -13.40 -7.90 -5.49
N GLY A 139 -14.25 -8.79 -4.99
CA GLY A 139 -13.96 -10.23 -4.98
C GLY A 139 -13.83 -10.82 -6.38
N GLU A 140 -14.77 -10.48 -7.26
CA GLU A 140 -14.77 -10.84 -8.68
C GLU A 140 -13.51 -10.25 -9.37
N GLN A 141 -13.22 -8.97 -9.14
CA GLN A 141 -12.07 -8.27 -9.72
C GLN A 141 -10.72 -8.91 -9.34
N LEU A 142 -10.52 -9.30 -8.08
CA LEU A 142 -9.28 -9.96 -7.65
C LEU A 142 -9.04 -11.29 -8.38
N ALA A 143 -10.10 -12.10 -8.57
CA ALA A 143 -10.02 -13.36 -9.31
C ALA A 143 -9.78 -13.11 -10.81
N GLU A 144 -10.49 -12.12 -11.37
CA GLU A 144 -10.39 -11.78 -12.80
C GLU A 144 -9.00 -11.20 -13.15
N LEU A 145 -8.38 -10.40 -12.29
CA LEU A 145 -7.02 -9.90 -12.49
C LEU A 145 -6.03 -11.04 -12.70
N ARG A 146 -6.07 -12.09 -11.88
CA ARG A 146 -5.21 -13.28 -12.03
C ARG A 146 -5.48 -13.96 -13.37
N SER A 147 -6.76 -14.21 -13.69
CA SER A 147 -7.14 -14.86 -14.96
C SER A 147 -6.66 -14.08 -16.18
N ILE A 148 -6.77 -12.75 -16.18
CA ILE A 148 -6.30 -11.90 -17.28
C ILE A 148 -4.79 -12.05 -17.49
N TRP A 149 -4.01 -11.99 -16.40
CA TRP A 149 -2.54 -12.12 -16.49
C TRP A 149 -2.08 -13.51 -16.89
N GLU A 150 -2.73 -14.57 -16.37
CA GLU A 150 -2.42 -15.96 -16.74
C GLU A 150 -2.70 -16.27 -18.21
N LYS A 151 -3.78 -15.70 -18.77
CA LYS A 151 -4.15 -15.92 -20.17
C LYS A 151 -3.38 -15.07 -21.17
N ALA A 152 -2.67 -14.03 -20.69
CA ALA A 152 -1.95 -13.06 -21.50
C ALA A 152 -2.81 -12.37 -22.59
N GLU A 153 -4.13 -12.30 -22.40
CA GLU A 153 -5.07 -11.69 -23.36
C GLU A 153 -4.96 -10.16 -23.37
N VAL A 154 -4.47 -9.55 -22.28
CA VAL A 154 -4.32 -8.12 -22.10
C VAL A 154 -2.87 -7.81 -21.75
N GLY A 155 -2.10 -7.40 -22.76
CA GLY A 155 -0.69 -7.04 -22.59
C GLY A 155 -0.45 -5.65 -21.97
N PRO A 156 0.79 -5.36 -21.51
CA PRO A 156 1.93 -6.27 -21.54
C PRO A 156 1.78 -7.45 -20.59
N GLU A 157 2.58 -8.50 -20.79
CA GLU A 157 2.71 -9.58 -19.81
C GLU A 157 3.45 -9.04 -18.56
N PRO A 158 2.96 -9.33 -17.34
CA PRO A 158 3.69 -8.95 -16.13
C PRO A 158 5.06 -9.61 -16.04
N VAL A 159 6.03 -8.91 -15.46
CA VAL A 159 7.37 -9.46 -15.19
C VAL A 159 7.31 -10.50 -14.06
N GLN A 160 6.46 -10.25 -13.08
CA GLN A 160 6.27 -11.19 -11.96
C GLN A 160 5.37 -12.36 -12.40
N PRO A 161 5.79 -13.62 -12.18
CA PRO A 161 5.00 -14.79 -12.56
C PRO A 161 3.60 -14.79 -11.93
N GLY A 162 2.56 -14.91 -12.75
CA GLY A 162 1.16 -14.83 -12.31
C GLY A 162 0.68 -13.41 -11.96
N GLY A 163 1.47 -12.38 -12.27
CA GLY A 163 1.20 -10.97 -12.01
C GLY A 163 1.71 -10.46 -10.67
N PRO A 164 1.59 -9.14 -10.44
CA PRO A 164 1.98 -8.52 -9.17
C PRO A 164 1.27 -9.15 -7.97
N PRO A 165 1.93 -9.24 -6.78
CA PRO A 165 1.27 -9.66 -5.57
C PRO A 165 0.04 -8.80 -5.29
N LEU A 166 -1.08 -9.45 -4.91
CA LEU A 166 -2.34 -8.82 -4.58
C LEU A 166 -2.53 -8.75 -3.08
N LEU A 167 -2.72 -7.56 -2.52
CA LEU A 167 -3.10 -7.37 -1.13
C LEU A 167 -4.54 -6.85 -1.07
N ALA A 168 -5.35 -7.40 -0.18
CA ALA A 168 -6.71 -6.94 0.00
C ALA A 168 -6.92 -6.28 1.37
N GLY A 169 -7.51 -5.09 1.37
CA GLY A 169 -7.86 -4.34 2.58
C GLY A 169 -9.32 -4.52 3.00
N GLY A 170 -9.59 -4.16 4.25
CA GLY A 170 -10.91 -4.16 4.87
C GLY A 170 -10.92 -4.78 6.26
N MET A 171 -12.01 -4.56 7.02
CA MET A 171 -12.10 -4.93 8.44
C MET A 171 -13.28 -5.88 8.75
N SER A 172 -14.15 -6.17 7.77
CA SER A 172 -15.27 -7.09 7.96
C SER A 172 -14.86 -8.56 7.76
N GLY A 173 -15.65 -9.49 8.27
CA GLY A 173 -15.44 -10.93 8.03
C GLY A 173 -15.36 -11.25 6.54
N GLU A 174 -16.25 -10.65 5.72
CA GLU A 174 -16.24 -10.82 4.27
C GLU A 174 -14.96 -10.27 3.60
N ALA A 175 -14.35 -9.23 4.17
CA ALA A 175 -13.08 -8.70 3.66
C ALA A 175 -11.94 -9.68 3.89
N PHE A 176 -11.85 -10.30 5.07
CA PHE A 176 -10.86 -11.33 5.35
C PHE A 176 -11.09 -12.59 4.52
N ALA A 177 -12.35 -13.04 4.39
CA ALA A 177 -12.70 -14.18 3.54
C ALA A 177 -12.37 -13.93 2.06
N ARG A 178 -12.62 -12.71 1.55
CA ARG A 178 -12.24 -12.31 0.19
C ARG A 178 -10.73 -12.30 0.00
N MET A 179 -9.99 -11.72 0.95
CA MET A 179 -8.52 -11.73 0.97
C MET A 179 -8.00 -13.17 0.88
N ALA A 180 -8.48 -14.03 1.76
CA ALA A 180 -8.04 -15.41 1.81
C ALA A 180 -8.37 -16.22 0.54
N ARG A 181 -9.46 -15.90 -0.18
CA ARG A 181 -9.80 -16.59 -1.45
C ARG A 181 -8.95 -16.14 -2.63
N SER A 182 -8.62 -14.86 -2.75
CA SER A 182 -8.20 -14.29 -4.04
C SER A 182 -6.99 -13.36 -3.97
N ALA A 183 -6.38 -13.15 -2.79
CA ALA A 183 -5.21 -12.30 -2.63
C ALA A 183 -4.03 -13.06 -2.01
N ASP A 184 -2.84 -12.48 -2.06
CA ASP A 184 -1.62 -13.05 -1.47
C ASP A 184 -1.40 -12.55 -0.03
N GLY A 185 -2.19 -11.57 0.39
CA GLY A 185 -2.09 -11.03 1.73
C GLY A 185 -3.10 -9.93 2.05
N TYR A 186 -2.94 -9.42 3.25
CA TYR A 186 -3.80 -8.41 3.86
C TYR A 186 -3.06 -7.09 4.00
N VAL A 187 -3.74 -5.98 3.73
CA VAL A 187 -3.26 -4.64 4.02
C VAL A 187 -4.16 -3.94 5.03
N HIS A 188 -3.56 -3.53 6.15
CA HIS A 188 -4.26 -2.81 7.23
C HIS A 188 -4.25 -1.31 6.98
N GLY A 189 -5.42 -0.69 7.13
CA GLY A 189 -5.61 0.74 6.86
C GLY A 189 -5.04 1.71 7.90
N GLY A 190 -4.15 1.24 8.78
CA GLY A 190 -3.52 2.06 9.83
C GLY A 190 -4.22 1.96 11.19
N GLY A 191 -3.66 2.68 12.17
CA GLY A 191 -4.10 2.65 13.56
C GLY A 191 -3.05 2.08 14.50
N PRO A 192 -3.34 1.95 15.81
CA PRO A 192 -2.36 1.47 16.78
C PRO A 192 -1.99 -0.01 16.55
N PRO A 193 -0.78 -0.46 16.96
CA PRO A 193 -0.30 -1.84 16.78
C PRO A 193 -1.29 -2.92 17.24
N ARG A 194 -2.01 -2.68 18.33
CA ARG A 194 -3.06 -3.62 18.83
C ARG A 194 -4.20 -3.83 17.83
N ALA A 195 -4.56 -2.81 17.05
CA ALA A 195 -5.61 -2.94 16.02
C ALA A 195 -5.09 -3.77 14.84
N PHE A 196 -3.85 -3.57 14.46
CA PHE A 196 -3.16 -4.41 13.47
C PHE A 196 -3.09 -5.87 13.92
N ALA A 197 -2.63 -6.14 15.17
CA ALA A 197 -2.56 -7.50 15.72
C ALA A 197 -3.91 -8.23 15.66
N GLY A 198 -5.01 -7.55 16.01
CA GLY A 198 -6.36 -8.12 15.91
C GLY A 198 -6.80 -8.39 14.47
N ALA A 199 -6.41 -7.55 13.51
CA ALA A 199 -6.68 -7.76 12.09
C ALA A 199 -5.82 -8.90 11.50
N ALA A 200 -4.54 -8.95 11.85
CA ALA A 200 -3.61 -10.01 11.47
C ALA A 200 -4.10 -11.39 11.91
N ALA A 201 -4.58 -11.51 13.17
CA ALA A 201 -5.16 -12.74 13.67
C ALA A 201 -6.37 -13.20 12.85
N LYS A 202 -7.25 -12.28 12.43
CA LYS A 202 -8.41 -12.57 11.56
C LYS A 202 -7.98 -12.96 10.14
N ALA A 203 -6.97 -12.29 9.59
CA ALA A 203 -6.41 -12.64 8.28
C ALA A 203 -5.83 -14.06 8.30
N TRP A 204 -5.08 -14.41 9.35
CA TRP A 204 -4.56 -15.75 9.57
C TRP A 204 -5.66 -16.80 9.71
N ALA A 205 -6.71 -16.53 10.50
CA ALA A 205 -7.83 -17.44 10.66
C ALA A 205 -8.50 -17.72 9.32
N ALA A 206 -8.86 -16.67 8.55
CA ALA A 206 -9.47 -16.84 7.24
C ALA A 206 -8.58 -17.59 6.23
N TRP A 207 -7.24 -17.44 6.32
CA TRP A 207 -6.30 -18.18 5.49
C TRP A 207 -6.30 -19.68 5.79
N ARG A 208 -6.28 -20.03 7.08
CA ARG A 208 -6.33 -21.42 7.55
C ARG A 208 -7.67 -22.08 7.29
N ASP A 209 -8.78 -21.35 7.45
CA ASP A 209 -10.14 -21.85 7.20
C ASP A 209 -10.32 -22.30 5.72
N LEU A 210 -9.53 -21.75 4.81
CA LEU A 210 -9.48 -22.16 3.39
C LEU A 210 -8.31 -23.11 3.07
N GLU A 211 -7.62 -23.62 4.09
CA GLU A 211 -6.50 -24.57 3.95
C GLU A 211 -5.43 -24.09 2.95
N ARG A 212 -5.25 -22.76 2.83
CA ARG A 212 -4.26 -22.23 1.90
C ARG A 212 -2.83 -22.54 2.37
N PRO A 213 -1.94 -22.96 1.45
CA PRO A 213 -0.54 -23.21 1.80
C PRO A 213 0.18 -21.94 2.21
N GLY A 214 1.20 -22.09 3.06
CA GLY A 214 2.04 -20.99 3.52
C GLY A 214 1.28 -20.01 4.44
N ARG A 215 1.57 -18.73 4.27
CA ARG A 215 0.98 -17.66 5.09
C ARG A 215 0.60 -16.43 4.26
N PRO A 216 -0.41 -15.64 4.67
CA PRO A 216 -0.69 -14.37 4.04
C PRO A 216 0.44 -13.38 4.32
N GLN A 217 0.77 -12.52 3.36
CA GLN A 217 1.56 -11.32 3.64
C GLN A 217 0.72 -10.36 4.49
N LEU A 218 1.32 -9.75 5.51
CA LEU A 218 0.66 -8.83 6.42
C LEU A 218 1.31 -7.44 6.34
N TRP A 219 0.63 -6.50 5.70
CA TRP A 219 1.13 -5.14 5.50
C TRP A 219 0.36 -4.15 6.37
N GLY A 220 1.08 -3.15 6.88
CA GLY A 220 0.51 -2.08 7.67
C GLY A 220 0.87 -0.70 7.17
N GLN A 221 0.19 0.32 7.69
CA GLN A 221 0.54 1.71 7.42
C GLN A 221 0.40 2.57 8.68
N GLY A 222 1.13 3.68 8.70
CA GLY A 222 1.02 4.74 9.71
C GLY A 222 1.28 6.09 9.08
N TYR A 223 1.00 7.17 9.81
CA TYR A 223 1.24 8.53 9.36
C TYR A 223 2.35 9.16 10.18
N PHE A 224 3.21 9.97 9.54
CA PHE A 224 4.30 10.66 10.24
C PHE A 224 4.54 12.08 9.74
N ALA A 225 5.02 12.93 10.66
CA ALA A 225 5.67 14.22 10.39
C ALA A 225 6.63 14.51 11.53
N LEU A 226 7.93 14.42 11.28
CA LEU A 226 8.96 14.66 12.30
C LEU A 226 9.32 16.16 12.35
N GLY A 227 9.20 16.78 13.53
CA GLY A 227 9.39 18.21 13.75
C GLY A 227 8.06 18.92 13.96
N ASP A 228 7.72 19.94 13.15
CA ASP A 228 6.44 20.64 13.24
C ASP A 228 5.29 19.74 12.78
N ALA A 229 4.45 19.35 13.72
CA ALA A 229 3.36 18.39 13.50
C ALA A 229 2.02 19.04 13.14
N ASP A 230 1.87 20.34 13.33
CA ASP A 230 0.56 21.02 13.17
C ASP A 230 0.03 20.96 11.73
N PRO A 231 0.83 21.21 10.68
CA PRO A 231 0.38 21.08 9.31
C PRO A 231 -0.05 19.64 8.96
N GLY A 232 0.70 18.64 9.44
CA GLY A 232 0.38 17.23 9.21
C GLY A 232 -0.90 16.81 9.91
N SER A 233 -1.14 17.27 11.12
CA SER A 233 -2.37 17.02 11.86
C SER A 233 -3.58 17.72 11.22
N ALA A 234 -3.40 18.92 10.68
CA ALA A 234 -4.43 19.63 9.92
C ALA A 234 -4.80 18.88 8.63
N TYR A 235 -3.78 18.44 7.86
CA TYR A 235 -3.99 17.60 6.67
C TYR A 235 -4.79 16.34 7.00
N LEU A 236 -4.44 15.60 8.05
CA LEU A 236 -5.17 14.37 8.40
C LEU A 236 -6.62 14.64 8.79
N ARG A 237 -6.89 15.74 9.50
CA ARG A 237 -8.29 16.14 9.79
C ARG A 237 -9.08 16.44 8.53
N ASP A 238 -8.48 17.12 7.56
CA ASP A 238 -9.10 17.41 6.26
C ASP A 238 -9.29 16.14 5.43
N TYR A 239 -8.23 15.36 5.24
CA TYR A 239 -8.25 14.13 4.46
C TYR A 239 -9.30 13.12 4.97
N TYR A 240 -9.46 13.02 6.29
CA TYR A 240 -10.42 12.12 6.95
C TYR A 240 -11.69 12.81 7.43
N ALA A 241 -11.98 14.03 7.00
CA ALA A 241 -13.18 14.78 7.41
C ALA A 241 -14.49 13.99 7.24
N PHE A 242 -14.57 13.11 6.24
CA PHE A 242 -15.72 12.25 5.98
C PHE A 242 -16.02 11.26 7.12
N THR A 243 -15.09 11.01 8.02
CA THR A 243 -15.27 10.14 9.19
C THR A 243 -15.86 10.89 10.41
N GLY A 244 -16.17 12.19 10.25
CA GLY A 244 -16.67 13.04 11.31
C GLY A 244 -15.68 13.15 12.48
N PRO A 245 -16.14 13.00 13.75
CA PRO A 245 -15.26 13.15 14.92
C PRO A 245 -14.07 12.18 14.97
N PHE A 246 -14.14 11.07 14.21
CA PHE A 246 -13.05 10.10 14.16
C PHE A 246 -11.80 10.64 13.47
N ALA A 247 -11.92 11.63 12.57
CA ALA A 247 -10.81 12.31 11.94
C ALA A 247 -9.78 12.87 12.95
N SER A 248 -10.25 13.40 14.08
CA SER A 248 -9.39 13.88 15.16
C SER A 248 -8.57 12.77 15.83
N ARG A 249 -9.13 11.57 15.95
CA ARG A 249 -8.39 10.39 16.48
C ARG A 249 -7.32 9.93 15.50
N ILE A 250 -7.61 9.96 14.19
CA ILE A 250 -6.61 9.64 13.16
C ILE A 250 -5.48 10.66 13.21
N ALA A 251 -5.80 11.96 13.28
CA ALA A 251 -4.80 13.03 13.37
C ALA A 251 -3.94 12.91 14.63
N ALA A 252 -4.51 12.53 15.78
CA ALA A 252 -3.77 12.27 17.01
C ALA A 252 -2.83 11.06 16.91
N GLY A 253 -3.03 10.17 15.96
CA GLY A 253 -2.15 9.03 15.65
C GLY A 253 -0.97 9.39 14.74
N ASN A 254 -0.81 10.66 14.34
CA ASN A 254 0.35 11.09 13.55
C ASN A 254 1.63 10.95 14.38
N LEU A 255 2.65 10.30 13.85
CA LEU A 255 3.92 10.04 14.53
C LEU A 255 4.81 11.28 14.39
N THR A 256 4.98 12.03 15.47
CA THR A 256 5.61 13.36 15.43
C THR A 256 6.98 13.41 16.10
N SER A 257 7.45 12.29 16.64
CA SER A 257 8.77 12.19 17.27
C SER A 257 9.45 10.86 16.94
N GLY A 258 10.79 10.84 16.98
CA GLY A 258 11.57 9.61 16.74
C GLY A 258 11.19 8.49 17.71
N ARG A 259 10.90 8.81 18.98
CA ARG A 259 10.42 7.82 19.95
C ARG A 259 9.09 7.20 19.53
N ALA A 260 8.12 8.03 19.12
CA ALA A 260 6.82 7.55 18.66
C ALA A 260 6.94 6.63 17.43
N VAL A 261 7.83 6.97 16.49
CA VAL A 261 8.14 6.12 15.33
C VAL A 261 8.73 4.79 15.76
N LYS A 262 9.77 4.79 16.60
CA LYS A 262 10.42 3.55 17.10
C LYS A 262 9.43 2.64 17.84
N ASP A 263 8.60 3.20 18.71
CA ASP A 263 7.59 2.45 19.46
C ASP A 263 6.50 1.88 18.54
N PHE A 264 6.10 2.63 17.52
CA PHE A 264 5.10 2.19 16.53
C PHE A 264 5.66 1.07 15.64
N VAL A 265 6.86 1.22 15.10
CA VAL A 265 7.57 0.22 14.28
C VAL A 265 7.72 -1.09 15.06
N ARG A 266 8.24 -1.02 16.29
CA ARG A 266 8.39 -2.18 17.18
C ARG A 266 7.05 -2.88 17.42
N GLY A 267 5.99 -2.13 17.73
CA GLY A 267 4.68 -2.72 18.00
C GLY A 267 4.06 -3.41 16.78
N TYR A 268 4.30 -2.91 15.56
CA TYR A 268 3.88 -3.61 14.33
C TYR A 268 4.73 -4.86 14.06
N GLN A 269 6.02 -4.79 14.32
CA GLN A 269 6.91 -5.93 14.21
C GLN A 269 6.52 -7.06 15.18
N GLU A 270 6.28 -6.74 16.45
CA GLU A 270 5.82 -7.69 17.46
C GLU A 270 4.44 -8.30 17.12
N ALA A 271 3.61 -7.55 16.38
CA ALA A 271 2.33 -8.03 15.88
C ALA A 271 2.41 -8.86 14.59
N GLY A 272 3.62 -9.14 14.09
CA GLY A 272 3.86 -10.00 12.92
C GLY A 272 3.63 -9.30 11.58
N CYS A 273 3.81 -8.00 11.51
CA CYS A 273 3.80 -7.24 10.25
C CYS A 273 5.00 -7.63 9.39
N ASP A 274 4.80 -7.87 8.09
CA ASP A 274 5.88 -8.13 7.14
C ASP A 274 6.44 -6.83 6.57
N GLN A 275 5.56 -5.85 6.30
CA GLN A 275 5.97 -4.55 5.81
C GLN A 275 5.08 -3.44 6.34
N LEU A 276 5.72 -2.40 6.88
CA LEU A 276 5.07 -1.21 7.41
C LEU A 276 5.40 0.00 6.53
N VAL A 277 4.39 0.64 5.94
CA VAL A 277 4.57 1.86 5.13
C VAL A 277 4.21 3.09 5.94
N LEU A 278 5.17 3.98 6.14
CA LEU A 278 4.98 5.25 6.83
C LEU A 278 4.65 6.36 5.82
N LEU A 279 3.42 6.85 5.86
CA LEU A 279 2.87 7.85 4.95
C LEU A 279 3.16 9.26 5.47
N PRO A 280 3.78 10.15 4.68
CA PRO A 280 4.07 11.51 5.14
C PRO A 280 2.79 12.35 5.22
N THR A 281 2.74 13.23 6.20
CA THR A 281 1.66 14.20 6.36
C THR A 281 2.08 15.63 6.04
N VAL A 282 3.36 15.82 5.71
CA VAL A 282 3.93 17.05 5.17
C VAL A 282 4.80 16.72 3.96
N SER A 283 4.93 17.65 3.00
CA SER A 283 5.60 17.44 1.72
C SER A 283 7.10 17.79 1.70
N ASP A 284 7.69 18.14 2.86
CA ASP A 284 9.12 18.45 2.97
C ASP A 284 9.98 17.18 2.78
N PRO A 285 10.82 17.06 1.73
CA PRO A 285 11.67 15.88 1.50
C PRO A 285 12.66 15.59 2.63
N ALA A 286 13.03 16.57 3.47
CA ALA A 286 13.87 16.36 4.66
C ALA A 286 13.21 15.43 5.71
N GLN A 287 11.93 15.14 5.57
CA GLN A 287 11.26 14.14 6.40
C GLN A 287 11.85 12.73 6.21
N LEU A 288 12.33 12.41 4.99
CA LEU A 288 12.97 11.12 4.73
C LEU A 288 14.30 10.98 5.47
N ASP A 289 15.12 12.04 5.47
CA ASP A 289 16.40 12.04 6.17
C ASP A 289 16.19 11.87 7.68
N ARG A 290 15.25 12.66 8.25
CA ARG A 290 14.87 12.53 9.67
C ARG A 290 14.32 11.15 10.02
N LEU A 291 13.54 10.55 9.13
CA LEU A 291 12.99 9.21 9.35
C LEU A 291 14.09 8.14 9.24
N ALA A 292 15.00 8.27 8.28
CA ALA A 292 16.16 7.38 8.13
C ALA A 292 17.02 7.38 9.40
N ASP A 293 17.34 8.57 9.95
CA ASP A 293 18.07 8.72 11.21
C ASP A 293 17.37 8.07 12.41
N VAL A 294 16.04 8.09 12.41
CA VAL A 294 15.26 7.42 13.47
C VAL A 294 15.29 5.91 13.34
N LEU A 295 15.33 5.37 12.12
CA LEU A 295 15.29 3.91 11.85
C LEU A 295 16.67 3.25 11.94
N ALA A 296 17.75 4.02 11.82
CA ALA A 296 19.11 3.59 12.09
C ALA A 296 19.31 3.27 13.59
#